data_9559488c62dede352fe7bad4996680d0
#
_entry.id   9559488c62dede352fe7bad4996680d0
#
_cell.length_a   1.000
_cell.length_b   1.000
_cell.length_c   1.000
_cell.angle_alpha   90.00
_cell.angle_beta   90.00
_cell.angle_gamma   90.00
#
_symmetry.space_group_name_H-M   'P 1'
#
loop_
_entity.id
_entity.type
_entity.pdbx_description
1 polymer ?
#
loop_
_entity_poly.entity_id
_entity_poly.type
_entity_poly.pdbx_seq_one_letter_code
_entity_poly.pdbx_strand_id
1 'polypeptide(L)'
;MDTPRVTIWGTSTPRSFRPLWMAEELGIHYEHKPIGPRTGETQTPEYQQLNRKQKIPFMQDGDVKLSESLAICRYLRDQYPSEQVLTPQDLVTKAKEDEWCCYIYGELDETSLYVMRRHGDLGMIYGESETTVNASRAYAEKHFEVVGQLLEKRTYLVGCRLYTSPSPRDHEPSRRP
;
A
#
# COMPACT_ATOMS: atom_id res chain seq x y z
N MET A 1 26.38 -15.60 -2.18
CA MET A 1 25.07 -14.98 -2.53
C MET A 1 25.23 -13.51 -2.21
N ASP A 2 24.99 -12.65 -3.20
CA ASP A 2 25.09 -11.20 -2.97
C ASP A 2 24.03 -10.77 -1.98
N THR A 3 24.41 -9.92 -1.04
CA THR A 3 23.48 -9.34 -0.07
C THR A 3 22.45 -8.48 -0.82
N PRO A 4 21.14 -8.66 -0.57
CA PRO A 4 20.13 -7.82 -1.21
C PRO A 4 20.41 -6.33 -0.95
N ARG A 5 20.33 -5.52 -1.99
CA ARG A 5 20.47 -4.07 -1.87
C ARG A 5 19.27 -3.43 -1.17
N VAL A 6 18.07 -3.99 -1.40
CA VAL A 6 16.83 -3.51 -0.84
C VAL A 6 16.50 -4.26 0.45
N THR A 7 16.16 -3.54 1.51
CA THR A 7 15.62 -4.09 2.76
C THR A 7 14.27 -3.43 3.06
N ILE A 8 13.25 -4.24 3.37
CA ILE A 8 11.90 -3.75 3.70
C ILE A 8 11.52 -4.21 5.10
N TRP A 9 11.20 -3.24 5.97
CA TRP A 9 10.70 -3.48 7.32
C TRP A 9 9.19 -3.37 7.37
N GLY A 10 8.57 -4.31 8.06
CA GLY A 10 7.16 -4.26 8.39
C GLY A 10 6.39 -5.51 7.99
N THR A 11 5.44 -5.91 8.84
CA THR A 11 4.52 -7.03 8.61
C THR A 11 3.14 -6.75 9.21
N SER A 12 2.18 -7.64 8.94
CA SER A 12 0.87 -7.69 9.59
C SER A 12 0.00 -6.43 9.45
N THR A 13 0.25 -5.61 8.43
CA THR A 13 -0.60 -4.47 8.09
C THR A 13 -0.80 -4.37 6.58
N PRO A 14 -1.97 -3.89 6.11
CA PRO A 14 -2.18 -3.63 4.69
C PRO A 14 -1.13 -2.67 4.10
N ARG A 15 -0.67 -1.71 4.90
CA ARG A 15 0.35 -0.74 4.47
C ARG A 15 1.72 -1.37 4.27
N SER A 16 2.12 -2.33 5.13
CA SER A 16 3.37 -3.08 4.97
C SER A 16 3.29 -4.06 3.81
N PHE A 17 2.11 -4.59 3.52
CA PHE A 17 1.89 -5.50 2.41
C PHE A 17 2.15 -4.84 1.05
N ARG A 18 1.77 -3.56 0.86
CA ARG A 18 1.91 -2.86 -0.42
C ARG A 18 3.34 -2.89 -1.00
N PRO A 19 4.40 -2.43 -0.27
CA PRO A 19 5.76 -2.46 -0.81
C PRO A 19 6.33 -3.88 -0.97
N LEU A 20 5.95 -4.83 -0.13
CA LEU A 20 6.34 -6.23 -0.29
C LEU A 20 5.76 -6.79 -1.59
N TRP A 21 4.47 -6.60 -1.81
CA TRP A 21 3.82 -7.00 -3.05
C TRP A 21 4.41 -6.32 -4.28
N MET A 22 4.67 -5.00 -4.22
CA MET A 22 5.33 -4.30 -5.32
C MET A 22 6.71 -4.90 -5.62
N ALA A 23 7.50 -5.23 -4.60
CA ALA A 23 8.82 -5.86 -4.79
C ALA A 23 8.71 -7.22 -5.47
N GLU A 24 7.73 -8.05 -5.12
CA GLU A 24 7.45 -9.33 -5.77
C GLU A 24 7.05 -9.15 -7.24
N GLU A 25 6.13 -8.21 -7.54
CA GLU A 25 5.70 -7.94 -8.93
C GLU A 25 6.84 -7.40 -9.81
N LEU A 26 7.78 -6.68 -9.22
CA LEU A 26 8.96 -6.19 -9.92
C LEU A 26 10.08 -7.23 -10.02
N GLY A 27 9.97 -8.37 -9.32
CA GLY A 27 11.01 -9.40 -9.25
C GLY A 27 12.27 -8.93 -8.51
N ILE A 28 12.14 -8.01 -7.56
CA ILE A 28 13.26 -7.47 -6.80
C ILE A 28 13.71 -8.48 -5.74
N HIS A 29 15.01 -8.80 -5.71
CA HIS A 29 15.59 -9.53 -4.59
C HIS A 29 15.80 -8.57 -3.41
N TYR A 30 15.07 -8.79 -2.31
CA TYR A 30 15.10 -7.95 -1.12
C TYR A 30 15.18 -8.74 0.17
N GLU A 31 15.69 -8.12 1.22
CA GLU A 31 15.64 -8.63 2.59
C GLU A 31 14.36 -8.15 3.26
N HIS A 32 13.56 -9.08 3.81
CA HIS A 32 12.38 -8.74 4.60
C HIS A 32 12.69 -8.79 6.09
N LYS A 33 12.44 -7.67 6.79
CA LYS A 33 12.49 -7.55 8.26
C LYS A 33 11.05 -7.50 8.80
N PRO A 34 10.48 -8.63 9.25
CA PRO A 34 9.04 -8.73 9.57
C PRO A 34 8.71 -8.17 10.96
N ILE A 35 9.10 -6.94 11.26
CA ILE A 35 8.73 -6.26 12.50
C ILE A 35 7.26 -5.87 12.50
N GLY A 36 6.60 -6.01 13.65
CA GLY A 36 5.16 -5.78 13.79
C GLY A 36 4.78 -4.37 14.26
N PRO A 37 3.54 -3.95 14.00
CA PRO A 37 3.02 -2.74 14.64
C PRO A 37 2.75 -3.01 16.12
N ARG A 38 3.09 -2.07 16.99
CA ARG A 38 2.83 -2.15 18.45
C ARG A 38 3.52 -3.31 19.20
N THR A 39 4.58 -3.87 18.62
CA THR A 39 5.40 -4.91 19.25
C THR A 39 6.56 -4.32 20.08
N GLY A 40 6.76 -3.01 20.04
CA GLY A 40 7.90 -2.33 20.64
C GLY A 40 9.12 -2.21 19.72
N GLU A 41 9.22 -3.04 18.69
CA GLU A 41 10.38 -3.08 17.77
C GLU A 41 10.62 -1.75 17.06
N THR A 42 9.55 -1.03 16.68
CA THR A 42 9.66 0.30 16.06
C THR A 42 10.10 1.41 17.03
N GLN A 43 10.15 1.12 18.34
CA GLN A 43 10.50 2.07 19.39
C GLN A 43 11.92 1.86 19.91
N THR A 44 12.65 0.88 19.40
CA THR A 44 14.05 0.67 19.79
C THR A 44 14.93 1.82 19.29
N PRO A 45 16.03 2.17 20.01
CA PRO A 45 16.96 3.21 19.57
C PRO A 45 17.52 2.96 18.17
N GLU A 46 17.78 1.70 17.82
CA GLU A 46 18.30 1.27 16.52
C GLU A 46 17.30 1.58 15.42
N TYR A 47 16.02 1.23 15.61
CA TYR A 47 15.00 1.52 14.61
C TYR A 47 14.71 3.02 14.49
N GLN A 48 14.74 3.76 15.60
CA GLN A 48 14.57 5.22 15.58
C GLN A 48 15.66 5.95 14.80
N GLN A 49 16.89 5.42 14.77
CA GLN A 49 17.97 5.94 13.93
C GLN A 49 17.69 5.71 12.44
N LEU A 50 17.01 4.61 12.09
CA LEU A 50 16.60 4.31 10.71
C LEU A 50 15.38 5.16 10.31
N ASN A 51 14.35 5.17 11.15
CA ASN A 51 13.09 5.86 10.89
C ASN A 51 12.56 6.57 12.14
N ARG A 52 12.79 7.87 12.22
CA ARG A 52 12.32 8.72 13.34
C ARG A 52 10.80 8.75 13.50
N LYS A 53 10.04 8.42 12.45
CA LYS A 53 8.56 8.32 12.53
C LYS A 53 8.11 7.10 13.34
N GLN A 54 8.97 6.12 13.60
CA GLN A 54 8.65 4.88 14.35
C GLN A 54 7.45 4.13 13.74
N LYS A 55 7.36 4.15 12.42
CA LYS A 55 6.26 3.55 11.64
C LYS A 55 6.78 2.51 10.67
N ILE A 56 5.91 1.58 10.31
CA ILE A 56 6.08 0.62 9.21
C ILE A 56 4.98 0.87 8.16
N PRO A 57 5.27 0.59 6.87
CA PRO A 57 6.53 0.09 6.33
C PRO A 57 7.65 1.14 6.32
N PHE A 58 8.86 0.63 6.28
CA PHE A 58 10.08 1.40 6.02
C PHE A 58 10.94 0.61 5.03
N MET A 59 11.67 1.28 4.17
CA MET A 59 12.54 0.67 3.16
C MET A 59 13.89 1.38 3.13
N GLN A 60 14.93 0.60 2.92
CA GLN A 60 16.26 1.08 2.58
C GLN A 60 16.74 0.43 1.28
N ASP A 61 17.25 1.24 0.36
CA ASP A 61 17.91 0.81 -0.87
C ASP A 61 19.25 1.56 -1.00
N GLY A 62 20.33 0.89 -0.60
CA GLY A 62 21.61 1.56 -0.43
C GLY A 62 21.51 2.71 0.56
N ASP A 63 21.76 3.95 0.12
CA ASP A 63 21.70 5.16 0.95
C ASP A 63 20.28 5.76 1.01
N VAL A 64 19.35 5.32 0.14
CA VAL A 64 17.99 5.81 0.09
C VAL A 64 17.19 5.19 1.23
N LYS A 65 16.56 6.03 2.06
CA LYS A 65 15.69 5.62 3.16
C LYS A 65 14.32 6.25 2.99
N LEU A 66 13.29 5.42 2.89
CA LEU A 66 11.91 5.85 2.67
C LEU A 66 10.95 5.22 3.68
N SER A 67 9.98 6.00 4.10
CA SER A 67 8.76 5.56 4.74
C SER A 67 7.55 6.02 3.89
N GLU A 68 6.36 5.59 4.25
CA GLU A 68 5.10 5.69 3.52
C GLU A 68 5.01 4.71 2.35
N SER A 69 4.04 3.80 2.45
CA SER A 69 3.89 2.68 1.52
C SER A 69 3.77 3.10 0.06
N LEU A 70 3.04 4.19 -0.22
CA LEU A 70 2.88 4.69 -1.58
C LEU A 70 4.19 5.26 -2.14
N ALA A 71 4.93 6.01 -1.33
CA ALA A 71 6.24 6.56 -1.74
C ALA A 71 7.24 5.44 -2.02
N ILE A 72 7.25 4.40 -1.18
CA ILE A 72 8.11 3.23 -1.38
C ILE A 72 7.74 2.51 -2.69
N CYS A 73 6.45 2.24 -2.93
CA CYS A 73 6.01 1.58 -4.15
C CYS A 73 6.40 2.36 -5.41
N ARG A 74 6.22 3.68 -5.41
CA ARG A 74 6.62 4.52 -6.54
C ARG A 74 8.11 4.51 -6.77
N TYR A 75 8.90 4.65 -5.71
CA TYR A 75 10.34 4.58 -5.80
C TYR A 75 10.81 3.25 -6.38
N LEU A 76 10.31 2.12 -5.84
CA LEU A 76 10.67 0.79 -6.33
C LEU A 76 10.34 0.62 -7.82
N ARG A 77 9.14 1.02 -8.24
CA ARG A 77 8.72 0.96 -9.63
C ARG A 77 9.63 1.79 -10.56
N ASP A 78 9.97 3.00 -10.16
CA ASP A 78 10.74 3.92 -11.00
C ASP A 78 12.23 3.56 -11.01
N GLN A 79 12.74 2.97 -9.91
CA GLN A 79 14.12 2.53 -9.77
C GLN A 79 14.38 1.15 -10.42
N TYR A 80 13.38 0.27 -10.40
CA TYR A 80 13.47 -1.10 -10.89
C TYR A 80 12.42 -1.36 -11.98
N PRO A 81 12.62 -0.81 -13.20
CA PRO A 81 11.65 -0.95 -14.27
C PRO A 81 11.42 -2.41 -14.64
N SER A 82 10.16 -2.77 -14.90
CA SER A 82 9.72 -4.11 -15.24
C SER A 82 8.69 -4.06 -16.34
N GLU A 83 8.62 -5.09 -17.19
CA GLU A 83 7.57 -5.23 -18.19
C GLU A 83 6.20 -5.56 -17.56
N GLN A 84 6.19 -6.04 -16.32
CA GLN A 84 4.98 -6.43 -15.61
C GLN A 84 4.30 -5.25 -14.92
N VAL A 85 5.08 -4.25 -14.50
CA VAL A 85 4.59 -3.05 -13.81
C VAL A 85 4.86 -1.82 -14.66
N LEU A 86 3.81 -1.23 -15.23
CA LEU A 86 3.95 -0.08 -16.12
C LEU A 86 4.24 1.20 -15.32
N THR A 87 5.24 1.94 -15.79
CA THR A 87 5.52 3.30 -15.31
C THR A 87 4.91 4.29 -16.28
N PRO A 88 3.95 5.14 -15.85
CA PRO A 88 3.38 6.16 -16.72
C PRO A 88 4.46 7.10 -17.25
N GLN A 89 4.48 7.32 -18.55
CA GLN A 89 5.47 8.19 -19.18
C GLN A 89 4.95 9.61 -19.40
N ASP A 90 3.65 9.74 -19.65
CA ASP A 90 3.03 11.03 -19.91
C ASP A 90 2.47 11.67 -18.63
N LEU A 91 2.38 13.00 -18.68
CA LEU A 91 1.94 13.81 -17.53
C LEU A 91 0.48 13.53 -17.13
N VAL A 92 -0.40 13.28 -18.09
CA VAL A 92 -1.83 13.08 -17.82
C VAL A 92 -2.05 11.77 -17.08
N THR A 93 -1.42 10.70 -17.53
CA THR A 93 -1.49 9.39 -16.85
C THR A 93 -0.88 9.44 -15.46
N LYS A 94 0.26 10.15 -15.28
CA LYS A 94 0.84 10.38 -13.95
C LYS A 94 -0.12 11.13 -13.02
N ALA A 95 -0.76 12.20 -13.52
CA ALA A 95 -1.72 12.96 -12.73
C ALA A 95 -2.96 12.14 -12.36
N LYS A 96 -3.42 11.28 -13.25
CA LYS A 96 -4.53 10.35 -12.98
C LYS A 96 -4.17 9.28 -11.96
N GLU A 97 -2.95 8.78 -12.00
CA GLU A 97 -2.44 7.88 -10.96
C GLU A 97 -2.40 8.59 -9.60
N ASP A 98 -1.88 9.81 -9.55
CA ASP A 98 -1.83 10.61 -8.33
C ASP A 98 -3.23 10.88 -7.77
N GLU A 99 -4.18 11.26 -8.62
CA GLU A 99 -5.58 11.46 -8.24
C GLU A 99 -6.14 10.23 -7.53
N TRP A 100 -6.00 9.03 -8.13
CA TRP A 100 -6.51 7.79 -7.54
C TRP A 100 -5.76 7.35 -6.30
N CYS A 101 -4.45 7.50 -6.27
CA CYS A 101 -3.65 7.19 -5.09
C CYS A 101 -4.02 8.09 -3.91
N CYS A 102 -4.17 9.40 -4.13
CA CYS A 102 -4.62 10.34 -3.10
C CYS A 102 -6.03 10.04 -2.62
N TYR A 103 -6.95 9.74 -3.55
CA TYR A 103 -8.33 9.40 -3.22
C TYR A 103 -8.41 8.11 -2.39
N ILE A 104 -7.76 7.03 -2.82
CA ILE A 104 -7.78 5.76 -2.09
C ILE A 104 -7.11 5.91 -0.72
N TYR A 105 -5.98 6.61 -0.67
CA TYR A 105 -5.27 6.81 0.59
C TYR A 105 -6.05 7.71 1.56
N GLY A 106 -6.54 8.86 1.09
CA GLY A 106 -7.23 9.84 1.91
C GLY A 106 -8.63 9.39 2.32
N GLU A 107 -9.45 8.99 1.34
CA GLU A 107 -10.87 8.73 1.58
C GLU A 107 -11.14 7.30 2.08
N LEU A 108 -10.56 6.29 1.41
CA LEU A 108 -10.81 4.90 1.76
C LEU A 108 -9.92 4.40 2.90
N ASP A 109 -8.61 4.66 2.87
CA ASP A 109 -7.70 4.15 3.89
C ASP A 109 -7.77 4.98 5.18
N GLU A 110 -7.37 6.25 5.14
CA GLU A 110 -7.18 7.06 6.37
C GLU A 110 -8.51 7.49 7.01
N THR A 111 -9.44 8.00 6.21
CA THR A 111 -10.69 8.57 6.74
C THR A 111 -11.72 7.51 7.08
N SER A 112 -11.67 6.34 6.43
CA SER A 112 -12.67 5.28 6.62
C SER A 112 -12.11 4.05 7.32
N LEU A 113 -11.39 3.19 6.58
CA LEU A 113 -10.98 1.85 7.05
C LEU A 113 -10.08 1.92 8.28
N TYR A 114 -9.18 2.90 8.33
CA TYR A 114 -8.30 3.06 9.48
C TYR A 114 -9.03 3.58 10.72
N VAL A 115 -10.00 4.49 10.55
CA VAL A 115 -10.85 4.99 11.64
C VAL A 115 -11.73 3.87 12.18
N MET A 116 -12.36 3.07 11.31
CA MET A 116 -13.12 1.88 11.72
C MET A 116 -12.26 0.93 12.54
N ARG A 117 -11.06 0.62 12.07
CA ARG A 117 -10.12 -0.25 12.78
C ARG A 117 -9.70 0.32 14.13
N ARG A 118 -9.41 1.62 14.22
CA ARG A 118 -8.99 2.28 15.46
C ARG A 118 -10.04 2.19 16.55
N HIS A 119 -11.30 2.46 16.20
CA HIS A 119 -12.41 2.57 17.16
C HIS A 119 -13.26 1.32 17.26
N GLY A 120 -13.03 0.31 16.40
CA GLY A 120 -13.56 -1.04 16.47
C GLY A 120 -12.49 -2.01 16.98
N ASP A 121 -11.73 -2.64 16.06
CA ASP A 121 -10.79 -3.72 16.36
C ASP A 121 -9.70 -3.33 17.41
N LEU A 122 -9.31 -2.08 17.44
CA LEU A 122 -8.29 -1.54 18.33
C LEU A 122 -8.87 -0.59 19.39
N GLY A 123 -10.16 -0.69 19.65
CA GLY A 123 -10.88 0.14 20.60
C GLY A 123 -10.28 0.12 22.01
N MET A 124 -9.78 -1.03 22.45
CA MET A 124 -9.07 -1.14 23.74
C MET A 124 -7.84 -0.23 23.85
N ILE A 125 -7.22 0.16 22.74
CA ILE A 125 -6.02 1.00 22.70
C ILE A 125 -6.38 2.48 22.46
N TYR A 126 -7.34 2.73 21.57
CA TYR A 126 -7.63 4.08 21.06
C TYR A 126 -8.98 4.64 21.52
N GLY A 127 -9.76 3.88 22.28
CA GLY A 127 -11.13 4.18 22.68
C GLY A 127 -12.15 3.61 21.70
N GLU A 128 -13.11 2.84 22.21
CA GLU A 128 -14.21 2.28 21.44
C GLU A 128 -15.24 3.37 21.11
N SER A 129 -15.78 3.32 19.89
CA SER A 129 -16.87 4.22 19.47
C SER A 129 -17.67 3.60 18.33
N GLU A 130 -18.80 3.00 18.66
CA GLU A 130 -19.70 2.42 17.67
C GLU A 130 -20.22 3.48 16.69
N THR A 131 -20.54 4.68 17.17
CA THR A 131 -20.97 5.80 16.33
C THR A 131 -19.91 6.14 15.29
N THR A 132 -18.64 6.23 15.70
CA THR A 132 -17.53 6.52 14.78
C THR A 132 -17.33 5.41 13.77
N VAL A 133 -17.41 4.14 14.21
CA VAL A 133 -17.29 2.96 13.32
C VAL A 133 -18.41 2.97 12.28
N ASN A 134 -19.66 3.19 12.69
CA ASN A 134 -20.80 3.20 11.77
C ASN A 134 -20.74 4.36 10.77
N ALA A 135 -20.37 5.56 11.22
CA ALA A 135 -20.21 6.72 10.33
C ALA A 135 -19.09 6.49 9.30
N SER A 136 -17.94 5.95 9.74
CA SER A 136 -16.83 5.64 8.85
C SER A 136 -17.14 4.51 7.88
N ARG A 137 -17.96 3.52 8.29
CA ARG A 137 -18.45 2.46 7.41
C ARG A 137 -19.33 3.02 6.30
N ALA A 138 -20.34 3.81 6.64
CA ALA A 138 -21.22 4.42 5.66
C ALA A 138 -20.44 5.32 4.67
N TYR A 139 -19.42 6.01 5.17
CA TYR A 139 -18.52 6.79 4.32
C TYR A 139 -17.73 5.91 3.36
N ALA A 140 -17.14 4.80 3.85
CA ALA A 140 -16.41 3.85 3.03
C ALA A 140 -17.29 3.23 1.93
N GLU A 141 -18.50 2.80 2.29
CA GLU A 141 -19.47 2.20 1.35
C GLU A 141 -19.78 3.13 0.19
N LYS A 142 -20.05 4.42 0.47
CA LYS A 142 -20.25 5.44 -0.56
C LYS A 142 -19.05 5.54 -1.53
N HIS A 143 -17.84 5.50 -1.02
CA HIS A 143 -16.64 5.61 -1.84
C HIS A 143 -16.31 4.31 -2.60
N PHE A 144 -16.66 3.15 -2.04
CA PHE A 144 -16.59 1.88 -2.76
C PHE A 144 -17.57 1.82 -3.94
N GLU A 145 -18.76 2.38 -3.80
CA GLU A 145 -19.72 2.50 -4.90
C GLU A 145 -19.14 3.30 -6.07
N VAL A 146 -18.47 4.43 -5.79
CA VAL A 146 -17.81 5.25 -6.81
C VAL A 146 -16.76 4.44 -7.57
N VAL A 147 -15.91 3.69 -6.85
CA VAL A 147 -14.89 2.83 -7.46
C VAL A 147 -15.55 1.70 -8.25
N GLY A 148 -16.60 1.08 -7.69
CA GLY A 148 -17.35 0.00 -8.33
C GLY A 148 -17.94 0.42 -9.67
N GLN A 149 -18.66 1.54 -9.71
CA GLN A 149 -19.26 2.09 -10.95
C GLN A 149 -18.24 2.36 -12.05
N LEU A 150 -17.03 2.78 -11.69
CA LEU A 150 -15.96 3.01 -12.66
C LEU A 150 -15.40 1.69 -13.19
N LEU A 151 -15.24 0.69 -12.32
CA LEU A 151 -14.71 -0.61 -12.70
C LEU A 151 -15.71 -1.49 -13.47
N GLU A 152 -17.01 -1.20 -13.43
CA GLU A 152 -17.99 -1.84 -14.34
C GLU A 152 -17.65 -1.65 -15.83
N LYS A 153 -17.05 -0.51 -16.17
CA LYS A 153 -16.74 -0.11 -17.54
C LYS A 153 -15.26 -0.18 -17.90
N ARG A 154 -14.42 -0.53 -16.92
CA ARG A 154 -12.96 -0.53 -17.08
C ARG A 154 -12.35 -1.69 -16.32
N THR A 155 -11.32 -2.29 -16.88
CA THR A 155 -10.55 -3.35 -16.20
C THR A 155 -9.67 -2.77 -15.10
N TYR A 156 -9.18 -1.52 -15.27
CA TYR A 156 -8.28 -0.85 -14.34
C TYR A 156 -8.72 0.60 -14.09
N LEU A 157 -8.39 1.15 -12.95
CA LEU A 157 -8.67 2.56 -12.63
C LEU A 157 -7.85 3.52 -13.50
N VAL A 158 -6.59 3.18 -13.77
CA VAL A 158 -5.68 3.97 -14.59
C VAL A 158 -4.91 3.06 -15.54
N GLY A 159 -4.84 3.41 -16.81
CA GLY A 159 -4.08 2.68 -17.81
C GLY A 159 -4.57 1.24 -18.03
N CYS A 160 -3.68 0.33 -18.36
CA CYS A 160 -4.01 -1.05 -18.69
C CYS A 160 -3.22 -2.13 -17.93
N ARG A 161 -2.45 -1.83 -16.90
CA ARG A 161 -1.89 -2.82 -15.95
C ARG A 161 -1.32 -2.17 -14.67
N LEU A 162 -1.62 -2.81 -13.56
CA LEU A 162 -1.02 -2.80 -12.23
C LEU A 162 -0.64 -1.45 -11.59
N TYR A 163 -1.64 -0.62 -11.29
CA TYR A 163 -1.57 0.39 -10.20
C TYR A 163 -2.64 0.16 -9.14
N THR A 164 -3.49 -0.80 -9.36
CA THR A 164 -4.54 -1.20 -8.42
C THR A 164 -4.33 -2.66 -8.09
N SER A 165 -4.62 -3.03 -6.87
CA SER A 165 -4.67 -4.44 -6.48
C SER A 165 -5.31 -5.27 -7.58
N PRO A 166 -4.70 -6.39 -8.01
CA PRO A 166 -5.35 -7.28 -8.95
C PRO A 166 -6.72 -7.64 -8.41
N SER A 167 -7.72 -7.54 -9.26
CA SER A 167 -9.02 -8.08 -8.97
C SER A 167 -8.87 -9.60 -8.76
N PRO A 168 -9.63 -10.25 -7.87
CA PRO A 168 -9.67 -11.72 -7.80
C PRO A 168 -9.94 -12.41 -9.13
N ARG A 169 -10.46 -11.68 -10.13
CA ARG A 169 -10.69 -12.17 -11.50
C ARG A 169 -9.41 -12.28 -12.34
N ASP A 170 -8.31 -11.60 -11.95
CA ASP A 170 -7.06 -11.62 -12.72
C ASP A 170 -6.28 -12.93 -12.52
N HIS A 171 -6.70 -13.76 -11.57
CA HIS A 171 -6.14 -15.10 -11.30
C HIS A 171 -6.92 -16.25 -11.96
N GLU A 172 -7.96 -15.99 -12.76
CA GLU A 172 -8.54 -17.04 -13.55
C GLU A 172 -7.56 -17.42 -14.68
N PRO A 173 -7.07 -18.69 -14.72
CA PRO A 173 -6.25 -19.13 -15.84
C PRO A 173 -7.08 -19.00 -17.10
N SER A 174 -6.55 -18.27 -18.08
CA SER A 174 -7.16 -18.15 -19.40
C SER A 174 -7.47 -19.56 -19.91
N ARG A 175 -8.72 -19.95 -19.91
CA ARG A 175 -9.19 -21.08 -20.70
C ARG A 175 -8.98 -20.68 -22.16
N ARG A 176 -7.84 -21.06 -22.74
CA ARG A 176 -7.69 -21.08 -24.19
C ARG A 176 -8.45 -22.29 -24.71
N PRO A 177 -9.17 -22.13 -25.81
CA PRO A 177 -9.87 -23.22 -26.49
C PRO A 177 -8.90 -24.25 -27.03
#